data_d039c9d05657d7b1b32ddfd98c492b3e
#
_entry.id   d039c9d05657d7b1b32ddfd98c492b3e
#
_cell.length_a   1.000
_cell.length_b   1.000
_cell.length_c   1.000
_cell.angle_alpha   90.00
_cell.angle_beta   90.00
_cell.angle_gamma   90.00
#
_symmetry.space_group_name_H-M   'P 1'
#
loop_
_entity.id
_entity.type
_entity.pdbx_description
1 polymer ?
#
loop_
_entity_poly.entity_id
_entity_poly.type
_entity_poly.pdbx_seq_one_letter_code
_entity_poly.pdbx_strand_id
1 'polypeptide(L)'
;MKTRSFEREIFIQSDAATVIDVIADYSQHPKIYTLIIKVERSKQESDGGKRYCITDTLKWGPFKFKTQYWVDIISVTGDTVYTKVYRSPGTFVTNLTRITPQGSGVLLHESITMRAPDMLFEYAFQKTKATYSEMLERIKGFVETQT
;
A
#
# COMPACT_ATOMS: atom_id res chain seq x y z
N MET A 1 1.63 2.52 -22.79
CA MET A 1 1.85 2.16 -21.39
C MET A 1 3.32 2.33 -21.03
N LYS A 2 3.57 2.98 -19.93
CA LYS A 2 4.91 3.09 -19.35
C LYS A 2 4.98 2.30 -18.06
N THR A 3 6.16 1.84 -17.71
CA THR A 3 6.43 1.10 -16.48
C THR A 3 7.69 1.67 -15.83
N ARG A 4 7.62 1.92 -14.53
CA ARG A 4 8.76 2.40 -13.76
C ARG A 4 8.67 1.90 -12.34
N SER A 5 9.82 1.71 -11.70
CA SER A 5 9.90 1.21 -10.34
C SER A 5 10.59 2.21 -9.43
N PHE A 6 10.27 2.12 -8.15
CA PHE A 6 10.99 2.85 -7.10
C PHE A 6 11.03 2.01 -5.84
N GLU A 7 11.90 2.37 -4.92
CA GLU A 7 12.08 1.67 -3.66
C GLU A 7 11.98 2.63 -2.49
N ARG A 8 11.53 2.12 -1.35
CA ARG A 8 11.45 2.85 -0.10
C ARG A 8 11.87 1.95 1.05
N GLU A 9 12.50 2.54 2.06
CA GLU A 9 12.86 1.84 3.29
C GLU A 9 12.49 2.68 4.50
N ILE A 10 12.11 2.01 5.59
CA ILE A 10 11.88 2.67 6.86
C ILE A 10 12.18 1.69 7.99
N PHE A 11 12.80 2.19 9.07
CA PHE A 11 13.00 1.42 10.29
C PHE A 11 11.77 1.56 11.19
N ILE A 12 11.27 0.42 11.71
CA ILE A 12 10.12 0.39 12.61
C ILE A 12 10.54 -0.32 13.90
N GLN A 13 10.31 0.33 15.02
CA GLN A 13 10.61 -0.19 16.36
C GLN A 13 9.50 -1.16 16.79
N SER A 14 9.47 -2.36 16.21
CA SER A 14 8.50 -3.40 16.49
C SER A 14 9.01 -4.72 15.95
N ASP A 15 8.25 -5.80 16.17
CA ASP A 15 8.59 -7.11 15.64
C ASP A 15 7.99 -7.33 14.25
N ALA A 16 8.52 -8.32 13.52
CA ALA A 16 8.09 -8.60 12.16
C ALA A 16 6.62 -9.02 12.10
N ALA A 17 6.16 -9.85 13.03
CA ALA A 17 4.78 -10.36 13.04
C ALA A 17 3.77 -9.22 13.16
N THR A 18 4.01 -8.27 14.06
CA THR A 18 3.14 -7.11 14.25
C THR A 18 3.08 -6.24 13.00
N VAL A 19 4.24 -5.99 12.38
CA VAL A 19 4.32 -5.17 11.17
C VAL A 19 3.60 -5.86 10.00
N ILE A 20 3.83 -7.16 9.80
CA ILE A 20 3.15 -7.94 8.76
C ILE A 20 1.63 -7.90 8.95
N ASP A 21 1.15 -8.10 10.17
CA ASP A 21 -0.29 -8.09 10.45
C ASP A 21 -0.92 -6.76 10.08
N VAL A 22 -0.26 -5.64 10.39
CA VAL A 22 -0.77 -4.32 10.03
C VAL A 22 -0.78 -4.10 8.53
N ILE A 23 0.30 -4.47 7.84
CA ILE A 23 0.40 -4.28 6.39
C ILE A 23 -0.61 -5.14 5.64
N ALA A 24 -0.78 -6.40 6.05
CA ALA A 24 -1.63 -7.35 5.35
C ALA A 24 -3.11 -7.20 5.70
N ASP A 25 -3.45 -6.59 6.83
CA ASP A 25 -4.84 -6.41 7.24
C ASP A 25 -5.37 -5.05 6.81
N TYR A 26 -5.90 -5.00 5.61
CA TYR A 26 -6.44 -3.76 5.03
C TYR A 26 -7.62 -3.19 5.82
N SER A 27 -8.30 -3.99 6.64
CA SER A 27 -9.39 -3.49 7.47
C SER A 27 -8.93 -2.45 8.50
N GLN A 28 -7.64 -2.44 8.86
CA GLN A 28 -7.06 -1.46 9.77
C GLN A 28 -6.60 -0.18 9.08
N HIS A 29 -6.46 -0.18 7.76
CA HIS A 29 -5.87 0.94 7.02
C HIS A 29 -6.64 2.26 7.15
N PRO A 30 -7.99 2.29 7.29
CA PRO A 30 -8.69 3.55 7.55
C PRO A 30 -8.26 4.25 8.83
N LYS A 31 -7.81 3.49 9.83
CA LYS A 31 -7.28 4.06 11.09
C LYS A 31 -5.88 4.63 10.93
N ILE A 32 -5.14 4.12 9.94
CA ILE A 32 -3.75 4.50 9.69
C ILE A 32 -3.67 5.68 8.73
N TYR A 33 -4.48 5.63 7.66
CA TYR A 33 -4.47 6.63 6.61
C TYR A 33 -5.88 7.20 6.43
N THR A 34 -6.09 8.40 6.93
CA THR A 34 -7.44 9.00 7.05
C THR A 34 -8.11 9.31 5.71
N LEU A 35 -7.37 9.32 4.60
CA LEU A 35 -7.98 9.47 3.27
C LEU A 35 -8.68 8.21 2.80
N ILE A 36 -8.38 7.06 3.40
CA ILE A 36 -9.11 5.82 3.15
C ILE A 36 -10.41 5.87 3.95
N ILE A 37 -11.54 5.91 3.25
CA ILE A 37 -12.86 6.03 3.87
C ILE A 37 -13.42 4.66 4.23
N LYS A 38 -13.23 3.68 3.35
CA LYS A 38 -13.88 2.38 3.47
C LYS A 38 -13.04 1.29 2.84
N VAL A 39 -12.99 0.14 3.50
CA VAL A 39 -12.34 -1.07 2.99
C VAL A 39 -13.37 -2.19 3.04
N GLU A 40 -13.66 -2.80 1.89
CA GLU A 40 -14.57 -3.93 1.79
C GLU A 40 -13.84 -5.12 1.20
N ARG A 41 -14.01 -6.28 1.83
CA ARG A 41 -13.47 -7.50 1.26
C ARG A 41 -14.38 -7.96 0.12
N SER A 42 -13.79 -8.23 -1.04
CA SER A 42 -14.51 -8.78 -2.18
C SER A 42 -14.79 -10.26 -1.97
N LYS A 43 -15.95 -10.71 -2.46
CA LYS A 43 -16.27 -12.13 -2.51
C LYS A 43 -15.56 -12.83 -3.66
N GLN A 44 -15.06 -12.07 -4.66
CA GLN A 44 -14.27 -12.61 -5.74
C GLN A 44 -12.82 -12.71 -5.28
N GLU A 45 -12.26 -13.90 -5.34
CA GLU A 45 -10.86 -14.09 -5.02
C GLU A 45 -10.04 -13.96 -6.30
N SER A 46 -8.89 -13.28 -6.18
CA SER A 46 -7.91 -13.28 -7.24
C SER A 46 -7.05 -14.55 -7.15
N ASP A 47 -6.14 -14.73 -8.10
CA ASP A 47 -5.22 -15.85 -8.16
C ASP A 47 -4.40 -16.00 -6.87
N GLY A 48 -4.94 -16.70 -5.89
CA GLY A 48 -4.23 -17.11 -4.69
C GLY A 48 -4.34 -16.21 -3.48
N GLY A 49 -5.17 -15.15 -3.47
CA GLY A 49 -5.23 -14.25 -2.33
C GLY A 49 -6.55 -13.55 -2.12
N LYS A 50 -6.55 -12.69 -1.11
CA LYS A 50 -7.71 -11.88 -0.76
C LYS A 50 -7.77 -10.63 -1.62
N ARG A 51 -8.96 -10.27 -2.05
CA ARG A 51 -9.20 -9.02 -2.78
C ARG A 51 -10.00 -8.06 -1.92
N TYR A 52 -9.57 -6.81 -1.90
CA TYR A 52 -10.27 -5.74 -1.22
C TYR A 52 -10.65 -4.63 -2.19
N CYS A 53 -11.82 -4.04 -1.98
CA CYS A 53 -12.22 -2.79 -2.62
C CYS A 53 -12.00 -1.66 -1.64
N ILE A 54 -11.21 -0.67 -2.03
CA ILE A 54 -10.86 0.45 -1.16
C ILE A 54 -11.47 1.72 -1.74
N THR A 55 -12.18 2.45 -0.89
CA THR A 55 -12.73 3.76 -1.22
C THR A 55 -11.88 4.80 -0.51
N ASP A 56 -11.30 5.72 -1.26
CA ASP A 56 -10.52 6.81 -0.67
C ASP A 56 -10.97 8.17 -1.18
N THR A 57 -10.44 9.21 -0.57
CA THR A 57 -10.70 10.59 -0.96
C THR A 57 -9.51 11.11 -1.76
N LEU A 58 -9.79 11.56 -2.99
CA LEU A 58 -8.82 12.26 -3.82
C LEU A 58 -9.08 13.75 -3.71
N LYS A 59 -8.06 14.52 -3.31
CA LYS A 59 -8.15 15.97 -3.25
C LYS A 59 -7.48 16.59 -4.47
N TRP A 60 -8.23 17.44 -5.19
CA TRP A 60 -7.69 18.19 -6.31
C TRP A 60 -8.11 19.66 -6.15
N GLY A 61 -7.17 20.49 -5.67
CA GLY A 61 -7.45 21.87 -5.34
C GLY A 61 -8.55 21.96 -4.27
N PRO A 62 -9.61 22.77 -4.49
CA PRO A 62 -10.73 22.84 -3.55
C PRO A 62 -11.69 21.66 -3.64
N PHE A 63 -11.50 20.78 -4.61
CA PHE A 63 -12.41 19.67 -4.87
C PHE A 63 -11.98 18.41 -4.17
N LYS A 64 -12.97 17.64 -3.70
CA LYS A 64 -12.77 16.31 -3.12
C LYS A 64 -13.61 15.31 -3.89
N PHE A 65 -12.99 14.21 -4.28
CA PHE A 65 -13.65 13.12 -5.01
C PHE A 65 -13.47 11.83 -4.26
N LYS A 66 -14.50 10.99 -4.28
CA LYS A 66 -14.38 9.61 -3.83
C LYS A 66 -13.89 8.77 -5.00
N THR A 67 -12.85 7.97 -4.77
CA THR A 67 -12.34 7.04 -5.77
C THR A 67 -12.31 5.64 -5.19
N GLN A 68 -12.38 4.66 -6.06
CA GLN A 68 -12.31 3.25 -5.68
C GLN A 68 -11.20 2.56 -6.44
N TYR A 69 -10.55 1.63 -5.77
CA TYR A 69 -9.55 0.78 -6.41
C TYR A 69 -9.55 -0.61 -5.76
N TRP A 70 -8.97 -1.55 -6.46
CA TRP A 70 -8.90 -2.94 -6.02
C TRP A 70 -7.48 -3.25 -5.57
N VAL A 71 -7.37 -3.99 -4.46
CA VAL A 71 -6.09 -4.49 -3.97
C VAL A 71 -6.19 -6.00 -3.83
N ASP A 72 -5.26 -6.70 -4.49
CA ASP A 72 -5.10 -8.13 -4.35
C ASP A 72 -3.88 -8.42 -3.50
N ILE A 73 -4.08 -9.11 -2.39
CA ILE A 73 -2.98 -9.65 -1.60
C ILE A 73 -2.63 -10.99 -2.20
N ILE A 74 -1.51 -11.05 -2.92
CA ILE A 74 -1.10 -12.24 -3.66
C ILE A 74 -0.47 -13.27 -2.74
N SER A 75 0.41 -12.82 -1.85
CA SER A 75 1.07 -13.71 -0.89
C SER A 75 1.45 -12.97 0.38
N VAL A 76 1.43 -13.69 1.50
CA VAL A 76 1.90 -13.22 2.80
C VAL A 76 2.72 -14.36 3.41
N THR A 77 3.97 -14.05 3.77
CA THR A 77 4.83 -14.97 4.51
C THR A 77 5.25 -14.30 5.83
N GLY A 78 6.14 -14.92 6.58
CA GLY A 78 6.63 -14.35 7.84
C GLY A 78 7.41 -13.05 7.69
N ASP A 79 7.94 -12.78 6.50
CA ASP A 79 8.79 -11.60 6.24
C ASP A 79 8.45 -10.86 4.95
N THR A 80 7.43 -11.27 4.20
CA THR A 80 7.15 -10.73 2.88
C THR A 80 5.65 -10.58 2.65
N VAL A 81 5.24 -9.45 2.06
CA VAL A 81 3.87 -9.23 1.57
C VAL A 81 3.97 -8.77 0.12
N TYR A 82 3.23 -9.44 -0.77
CA TYR A 82 3.15 -9.08 -2.17
C TYR A 82 1.73 -8.69 -2.52
N THR A 83 1.53 -7.48 -3.03
CA THR A 83 0.22 -6.96 -3.40
C THR A 83 0.20 -6.41 -4.82
N LYS A 84 -1.00 -6.43 -5.42
CA LYS A 84 -1.27 -5.75 -6.70
C LYS A 84 -2.44 -4.80 -6.51
N VAL A 85 -2.30 -3.61 -7.02
CA VAL A 85 -3.35 -2.57 -6.98
C VAL A 85 -3.80 -2.28 -8.40
N TYR A 86 -5.11 -2.25 -8.59
CA TYR A 86 -5.73 -1.94 -9.88
C TYR A 86 -6.55 -0.67 -9.71
N ARG A 87 -6.20 0.37 -10.45
CA ARG A 87 -6.90 1.66 -10.40
C ARG A 87 -7.23 2.09 -11.83
N SER A 88 -8.48 2.50 -12.04
CA SER A 88 -8.90 3.05 -13.34
C SER A 88 -8.33 4.47 -13.53
N PRO A 89 -7.92 4.86 -14.74
CA PRO A 89 -7.86 4.05 -15.96
C PRO A 89 -6.53 3.31 -16.08
N GLY A 90 -6.60 2.00 -16.30
CA GLY A 90 -5.46 1.19 -16.75
C GLY A 90 -4.18 1.28 -15.94
N THR A 91 -4.26 1.59 -14.65
CA THR A 91 -3.10 1.75 -13.78
C THR A 91 -2.96 0.53 -12.87
N PHE A 92 -1.77 -0.05 -12.88
CA PHE A 92 -1.43 -1.23 -12.09
C PHE A 92 -0.20 -0.93 -11.25
N VAL A 93 -0.27 -1.25 -9.97
CA VAL A 93 0.85 -1.07 -9.05
C VAL A 93 1.10 -2.38 -8.34
N THR A 94 2.34 -2.87 -8.38
CA THR A 94 2.75 -4.01 -7.57
C THR A 94 3.65 -3.53 -6.46
N ASN A 95 3.51 -4.12 -5.28
CA ASN A 95 4.34 -3.79 -4.13
C ASN A 95 4.84 -5.07 -3.49
N LEU A 96 6.14 -5.25 -3.45
CA LEU A 96 6.80 -6.30 -2.70
C LEU A 96 7.40 -5.68 -1.44
N THR A 97 6.83 -6.01 -0.30
CA THR A 97 7.31 -5.55 1.00
C THR A 97 8.12 -6.66 1.65
N ARG A 98 9.35 -6.34 2.06
CA ARG A 98 10.21 -7.24 2.80
C ARG A 98 10.56 -6.66 4.15
N ILE A 99 10.55 -7.51 5.17
CA ILE A 99 10.84 -7.11 6.53
C ILE A 99 12.04 -7.89 7.03
N THR A 100 13.08 -7.15 7.42
CA THR A 100 14.34 -7.73 7.90
C THR A 100 14.58 -7.31 9.33
N PRO A 101 14.82 -8.23 10.27
CA PRO A 101 15.18 -7.85 11.63
C PRO A 101 16.44 -6.99 11.64
N GLN A 102 16.42 -5.91 12.43
CA GLN A 102 17.55 -5.01 12.55
C GLN A 102 17.58 -4.44 13.99
N GLY A 103 18.53 -4.89 14.79
CA GLY A 103 18.62 -4.45 16.18
C GLY A 103 17.35 -4.77 16.96
N SER A 104 16.77 -3.76 17.59
CA SER A 104 15.54 -3.90 18.41
C SER A 104 14.26 -3.78 17.61
N GLY A 105 14.36 -3.63 16.30
CA GLY A 105 13.20 -3.47 15.44
C GLY A 105 13.38 -4.18 14.11
N VAL A 106 12.74 -3.65 13.08
CA VAL A 106 12.80 -4.22 11.73
C VAL A 106 13.05 -3.11 10.71
N LEU A 107 13.72 -3.48 9.61
CA LEU A 107 13.82 -2.65 8.43
C LEU A 107 12.77 -3.12 7.44
N LEU A 108 11.85 -2.23 7.07
CA LEU A 108 10.84 -2.49 6.08
C LEU A 108 11.30 -1.91 4.75
N HIS A 109 11.35 -2.75 3.72
CA HIS A 109 11.75 -2.36 2.37
C HIS A 109 10.61 -2.64 1.41
N GLU A 110 10.23 -1.64 0.63
CA GLU A 110 9.22 -1.78 -0.41
C GLU A 110 9.84 -1.60 -1.79
N SER A 111 9.55 -2.54 -2.69
CA SER A 111 9.83 -2.42 -4.13
C SER A 111 8.50 -2.24 -4.84
N ILE A 112 8.32 -1.09 -5.46
CA ILE A 112 7.05 -0.71 -6.07
C ILE A 112 7.25 -0.52 -7.55
N THR A 113 6.41 -1.17 -8.36
CA THR A 113 6.42 -1.04 -9.81
C THR A 113 5.05 -0.56 -10.27
N MET A 114 5.03 0.52 -11.05
CA MET A 114 3.80 1.08 -11.58
C MET A 114 3.79 1.01 -13.11
N ARG A 115 2.63 0.61 -13.64
CA ARG A 115 2.34 0.60 -15.05
C ARG A 115 1.08 1.44 -15.28
N ALA A 116 1.16 2.43 -16.18
CA ALA A 116 0.04 3.33 -16.44
C ALA A 116 0.07 3.86 -17.87
N PRO A 117 -1.06 4.38 -18.38
CA PRO A 117 -1.11 5.02 -19.69
C PRO A 117 -0.10 6.17 -19.81
N ASP A 118 0.51 6.32 -20.99
CA ASP A 118 1.60 7.28 -21.21
C ASP A 118 1.23 8.71 -20.82
N MET A 119 0.02 9.15 -21.18
CA MET A 119 -0.42 10.52 -20.91
C MET A 119 -0.56 10.86 -19.44
N LEU A 120 -0.84 9.84 -18.61
CA LEU A 120 -1.06 10.02 -17.17
C LEU A 120 0.15 9.63 -16.33
N PHE A 121 1.15 9.05 -16.96
CA PHE A 121 2.19 8.31 -16.24
C PHE A 121 2.96 9.19 -15.24
N GLU A 122 3.48 10.34 -15.67
CA GLU A 122 4.31 11.15 -14.76
C GLU A 122 3.51 11.65 -13.55
N TYR A 123 2.30 12.12 -13.79
CA TYR A 123 1.43 12.56 -12.69
C TYR A 123 1.12 11.41 -11.73
N ALA A 124 0.67 10.27 -12.27
CA ALA A 124 0.32 9.10 -11.47
C ALA A 124 1.52 8.55 -10.72
N PHE A 125 2.69 8.54 -11.35
CA PHE A 125 3.91 8.04 -10.73
C PHE A 125 4.35 8.90 -9.55
N GLN A 126 4.36 10.22 -9.70
CA GLN A 126 4.74 11.13 -8.61
C GLN A 126 3.75 11.03 -7.45
N LYS A 127 2.46 10.94 -7.77
CA LYS A 127 1.43 10.78 -6.75
C LYS A 127 1.56 9.45 -6.00
N THR A 128 1.84 8.37 -6.72
CA THR A 128 2.05 7.06 -6.12
C THR A 128 3.26 7.07 -5.19
N LYS A 129 4.38 7.67 -5.61
CA LYS A 129 5.56 7.81 -4.75
C LYS A 129 5.23 8.54 -3.45
N ALA A 130 4.53 9.67 -3.56
CA ALA A 130 4.15 10.47 -2.38
C ALA A 130 3.23 9.69 -1.44
N THR A 131 2.23 9.00 -2.00
CA THR A 131 1.26 8.22 -1.23
C THR A 131 1.93 7.08 -0.48
N TYR A 132 2.78 6.30 -1.15
CA TYR A 132 3.47 5.19 -0.49
C TYR A 132 4.46 5.66 0.56
N SER A 133 5.15 6.77 0.32
CA SER A 133 6.06 7.34 1.31
C SER A 133 5.32 7.80 2.56
N GLU A 134 4.18 8.48 2.39
CA GLU A 134 3.35 8.92 3.51
C GLU A 134 2.78 7.71 4.26
N MET A 135 2.33 6.68 3.53
CA MET A 135 1.78 5.48 4.15
C MET A 135 2.80 4.78 5.04
N LEU A 136 4.06 4.67 4.60
CA LEU A 136 5.12 4.09 5.42
C LEU A 136 5.31 4.84 6.73
N GLU A 137 5.32 6.17 6.69
CA GLU A 137 5.45 6.98 7.89
C GLU A 137 4.27 6.77 8.84
N ARG A 138 3.07 6.64 8.29
CA ARG A 138 1.87 6.42 9.10
C ARG A 138 1.83 5.01 9.69
N ILE A 139 2.25 4.00 8.94
CA ILE A 139 2.37 2.63 9.43
C ILE A 139 3.36 2.59 10.60
N LYS A 140 4.52 3.23 10.43
CA LYS A 140 5.51 3.33 11.51
C LYS A 140 4.91 3.94 12.77
N GLY A 141 4.27 5.09 12.65
CA GLY A 141 3.64 5.76 13.79
C GLY A 141 2.58 4.91 14.46
N PHE A 142 1.72 4.27 13.66
CA PHE A 142 0.65 3.41 14.17
C PHE A 142 1.21 2.22 14.93
N VAL A 143 2.17 1.51 14.36
CA VAL A 143 2.75 0.30 14.96
C VAL A 143 3.52 0.64 16.23
N GLU A 144 4.34 1.71 16.20
CA GLU A 144 5.17 2.07 17.35
C GLU A 144 4.36 2.59 18.54
N THR A 145 3.16 3.10 18.31
CA THR A 145 2.30 3.55 19.41
C THR A 145 1.49 2.42 20.05
N GLN A 146 1.52 1.20 19.50
CA GLN A 146 0.78 0.06 20.03
C GLN A 146 1.60 -0.83 20.96
N THR A 147 2.85 -0.51 21.16
CA THR A 147 3.74 -1.27 22.05
C THR A 147 3.80 -0.69 23.45
#